data_8ff424247b524885717352e1df89f4e6
#
_entry.id   8ff424247b524885717352e1df89f4e6
#
_cell.length_a   1.000
_cell.length_b   1.000
_cell.length_c   1.000
_cell.angle_alpha   90.00
_cell.angle_beta   90.00
_cell.angle_gamma   90.00
#
_symmetry.space_group_name_H-M   'P 1'
#
loop_
_entity.id
_entity.type
_entity.pdbx_description
1 polymer ?
#
loop_
_entity_poly.entity_id
_entity_poly.type
_entity_poly.pdbx_seq_one_letter_code
_entity_poly.pdbx_strand_id
1 'polypeptide(L)'
;MYKRQDFAQDVSDFDTLAEYKDDLKKTIAERKANEAKAKKEDEAIAKIIESSKMDIPEAMVNTQVNRMLEDFAQRLQMQGLSVEQYFQYTGVTAEKIIEDMKPEAVKRIQSRLVLEAVVKAEGLTASEEEFQDELNKMAEQYKMEIEKVKEFMGEYEEKQIKEDIAIQKAVDVIVNSVVEK
;
A
#
# COMPACT_ATOMS: atom_id res chain seq x y z
N MET A 1 38.94 -5.73 -20.49
CA MET A 1 38.31 -4.42 -20.33
C MET A 1 36.94 -4.53 -20.96
N TYR A 2 35.87 -4.79 -20.17
CA TYR A 2 34.51 -4.88 -20.68
C TYR A 2 34.16 -3.56 -21.39
N LYS A 3 33.72 -3.66 -22.63
CA LYS A 3 33.18 -2.49 -23.32
C LYS A 3 31.90 -2.08 -22.61
N ARG A 4 31.71 -0.78 -22.38
CA ARG A 4 30.51 -0.26 -21.65
C ARG A 4 29.17 -0.67 -22.27
N GLN A 5 29.17 -1.09 -23.54
CA GLN A 5 27.99 -1.57 -24.25
C GLN A 5 27.65 -3.02 -23.86
N ASP A 6 28.68 -3.89 -23.73
CA ASP A 6 28.48 -5.30 -23.34
C ASP A 6 27.89 -5.40 -21.93
N PHE A 7 28.21 -4.43 -21.05
CA PHE A 7 27.64 -4.35 -19.70
C PHE A 7 26.14 -4.15 -19.67
N ALA A 8 25.57 -3.36 -20.57
CA ALA A 8 24.11 -3.14 -20.60
C ALA A 8 23.35 -4.42 -20.94
N GLN A 9 23.86 -5.21 -21.89
CA GLN A 9 23.27 -6.50 -22.28
C GLN A 9 23.44 -7.58 -21.20
N ASP A 10 24.50 -7.51 -20.39
CA ASP A 10 24.75 -8.48 -19.32
C ASP A 10 23.84 -8.25 -18.09
N VAL A 11 23.39 -7.01 -17.84
CA VAL A 11 22.66 -6.63 -16.63
C VAL A 11 21.22 -6.18 -16.88
N SER A 12 20.78 -6.13 -18.15
CA SER A 12 19.45 -5.66 -18.53
C SER A 12 19.05 -6.21 -19.90
N ASP A 13 17.78 -6.05 -20.24
CA ASP A 13 17.23 -6.42 -21.56
C ASP A 13 17.46 -5.34 -22.65
N PHE A 14 18.32 -4.33 -22.36
CA PHE A 14 18.59 -3.23 -23.30
C PHE A 14 19.87 -3.48 -24.11
N ASP A 15 19.79 -3.12 -25.40
CA ASP A 15 20.93 -3.29 -26.32
C ASP A 15 22.04 -2.25 -26.12
N THR A 16 21.70 -1.08 -25.57
CA THR A 16 22.64 0.02 -25.42
C THR A 16 22.68 0.56 -24.00
N LEU A 17 23.87 1.03 -23.57
CA LEU A 17 24.02 1.72 -22.29
C LEU A 17 23.20 3.03 -22.20
N ALA A 18 22.88 3.65 -23.33
CA ALA A 18 22.06 4.86 -23.38
C ALA A 18 20.60 4.53 -23.03
N GLU A 19 20.02 3.53 -23.65
CA GLU A 19 18.65 3.04 -23.35
C GLU A 19 18.53 2.58 -21.88
N TYR A 20 19.49 1.81 -21.39
CA TYR A 20 19.50 1.40 -20.00
C TYR A 20 19.54 2.58 -19.02
N LYS A 21 20.35 3.61 -19.31
CA LYS A 21 20.41 4.83 -18.49
C LYS A 21 19.12 5.64 -18.55
N ASP A 22 18.48 5.72 -19.69
CA ASP A 22 17.24 6.47 -19.85
C ASP A 22 16.08 5.75 -19.15
N ASP A 23 16.04 4.43 -19.23
CA ASP A 23 15.10 3.61 -18.46
C ASP A 23 15.32 3.77 -16.94
N LEU A 24 16.57 3.67 -16.48
CA LEU A 24 16.90 3.91 -15.07
C LEU A 24 16.48 5.30 -14.59
N LYS A 25 16.71 6.34 -15.42
CA LYS A 25 16.29 7.71 -15.06
C LYS A 25 14.76 7.79 -14.95
N LYS A 26 14.03 7.17 -15.88
CA LYS A 26 12.57 7.13 -15.87
C LYS A 26 12.06 6.40 -14.63
N THR A 27 12.57 5.21 -14.37
CA THR A 27 12.21 4.41 -13.20
C THR A 27 12.50 5.12 -11.88
N ILE A 28 13.67 5.78 -11.76
CA ILE A 28 14.03 6.56 -10.57
C ILE A 28 13.13 7.79 -10.42
N ALA A 29 12.81 8.47 -11.53
CA ALA A 29 11.93 9.64 -11.50
C ALA A 29 10.50 9.25 -11.09
N GLU A 30 9.95 8.17 -11.65
CA GLU A 30 8.65 7.62 -11.29
C GLU A 30 8.61 7.19 -9.82
N ARG A 31 9.64 6.47 -9.36
CA ARG A 31 9.73 6.08 -7.94
C ARG A 31 9.75 7.29 -7.01
N LYS A 32 10.58 8.30 -7.31
CA LYS A 32 10.64 9.53 -6.51
C LYS A 32 9.32 10.32 -6.53
N ALA A 33 8.64 10.36 -7.67
CA ALA A 33 7.33 11.00 -7.78
C ALA A 33 6.28 10.27 -6.92
N ASN A 34 6.26 8.94 -6.96
CA ASN A 34 5.38 8.12 -6.14
C ASN A 34 5.69 8.25 -4.65
N GLU A 35 6.98 8.25 -4.26
CA GLU A 35 7.41 8.47 -2.87
C GLU A 35 6.98 9.87 -2.37
N ALA A 36 7.15 10.91 -3.19
CA ALA A 36 6.75 12.27 -2.85
C ALA A 36 5.21 12.39 -2.73
N LYS A 37 4.46 11.72 -3.65
CA LYS A 37 3.00 11.66 -3.58
C LYS A 37 2.54 10.98 -2.30
N ALA A 38 3.03 9.78 -2.00
CA ALA A 38 2.69 9.04 -0.79
C ALA A 38 3.01 9.84 0.48
N LYS A 39 4.16 10.51 0.53
CA LYS A 39 4.52 11.37 1.66
C LYS A 39 3.56 12.54 1.83
N LYS A 40 3.15 13.18 0.74
CA LYS A 40 2.16 14.27 0.78
C LYS A 40 0.79 13.77 1.29
N GLU A 41 0.37 12.60 0.82
CA GLU A 41 -0.86 11.95 1.29
C GLU A 41 -0.81 11.65 2.78
N ASP A 42 0.27 11.03 3.26
CA ASP A 42 0.48 10.72 4.67
C ASP A 42 0.50 11.97 5.56
N GLU A 43 1.21 13.02 5.14
CA GLU A 43 1.29 14.28 5.88
C GLU A 43 -0.08 14.99 5.94
N ALA A 44 -0.85 14.96 4.86
CA ALA A 44 -2.18 15.56 4.82
C ALA A 44 -3.15 14.84 5.76
N ILE A 45 -3.17 13.50 5.71
CA ILE A 45 -3.99 12.66 6.58
C ILE A 45 -3.57 12.85 8.05
N ALA A 46 -2.25 12.87 8.34
CA ALA A 46 -1.74 13.07 9.69
C ALA A 46 -2.24 14.40 10.31
N LYS A 47 -2.26 15.50 9.55
CA LYS A 47 -2.77 16.78 10.03
C LYS A 47 -4.28 16.74 10.36
N ILE A 48 -5.06 15.98 9.60
CA ILE A 48 -6.48 15.78 9.89
C ILE A 48 -6.64 14.96 11.18
N ILE A 49 -5.84 13.90 11.34
CA ILE A 49 -5.86 13.07 12.55
C ILE A 49 -5.54 13.92 13.79
N GLU A 50 -4.50 14.78 13.74
CA GLU A 50 -4.12 15.67 14.84
C GLU A 50 -5.25 16.62 15.26
N SER A 51 -6.06 17.08 14.31
CA SER A 51 -7.21 17.94 14.58
C SER A 51 -8.49 17.19 14.97
N SER A 52 -8.50 15.87 14.83
CA SER A 52 -9.66 15.03 15.08
C SER A 52 -9.64 14.44 16.50
N LYS A 53 -10.83 14.22 17.07
CA LYS A 53 -10.99 13.50 18.34
C LYS A 53 -11.61 12.15 18.07
N MET A 54 -10.89 11.10 18.43
CA MET A 54 -11.33 9.72 18.24
C MET A 54 -11.05 8.93 19.52
N ASP A 55 -12.01 8.13 19.94
CA ASP A 55 -11.81 7.11 20.97
C ASP A 55 -11.72 5.75 20.27
N ILE A 56 -10.55 5.11 20.35
CA ILE A 56 -10.30 3.84 19.67
C ILE A 56 -10.31 2.74 20.72
N PRO A 57 -11.31 1.83 20.69
CA PRO A 57 -11.38 0.71 21.60
C PRO A 57 -10.14 -0.20 21.47
N GLU A 58 -9.65 -0.69 22.59
CA GLU A 58 -8.48 -1.60 22.62
C GLU A 58 -8.70 -2.86 21.78
N ALA A 59 -9.92 -3.35 21.69
CA ALA A 59 -10.28 -4.49 20.84
C ALA A 59 -9.95 -4.22 19.35
N MET A 60 -10.17 -3.00 18.85
CA MET A 60 -9.80 -2.62 17.48
C MET A 60 -8.29 -2.61 17.30
N VAL A 61 -7.57 -2.07 18.28
CA VAL A 61 -6.09 -2.04 18.24
C VAL A 61 -5.55 -3.46 18.20
N ASN A 62 -6.04 -4.35 19.07
CA ASN A 62 -5.61 -5.74 19.11
C ASN A 62 -5.90 -6.48 17.79
N THR A 63 -7.07 -6.26 17.20
CA THR A 63 -7.41 -6.83 15.89
C THR A 63 -6.46 -6.33 14.79
N GLN A 64 -6.14 -5.04 14.79
CA GLN A 64 -5.20 -4.47 13.81
C GLN A 64 -3.78 -4.99 14.02
N VAL A 65 -3.31 -5.11 15.26
CA VAL A 65 -2.00 -5.70 15.59
C VAL A 65 -1.93 -7.15 15.10
N ASN A 66 -2.97 -7.96 15.31
CA ASN A 66 -2.99 -9.33 14.82
C ASN A 66 -2.84 -9.41 13.29
N ARG A 67 -3.56 -8.56 12.54
CA ARG A 67 -3.39 -8.48 11.07
C ARG A 67 -1.96 -8.10 10.69
N MET A 68 -1.36 -7.12 11.39
CA MET A 68 0.02 -6.72 11.13
C MET A 68 1.02 -7.84 11.45
N LEU A 69 0.75 -8.67 12.46
CA LEU A 69 1.56 -9.86 12.77
C LEU A 69 1.44 -10.93 11.69
N GLU A 70 0.23 -11.16 11.17
CA GLU A 70 0.01 -12.09 10.05
C GLU A 70 0.77 -11.63 8.80
N ASP A 71 0.68 -10.35 8.44
CA ASP A 71 1.44 -9.76 7.33
C ASP A 71 2.96 -9.87 7.55
N PHE A 72 3.41 -9.67 8.78
CA PHE A 72 4.82 -9.81 9.15
C PHE A 72 5.29 -11.27 8.97
N ALA A 73 4.50 -12.24 9.46
CA ALA A 73 4.80 -13.66 9.32
C ALA A 73 4.86 -14.08 7.85
N GLN A 74 3.91 -13.62 7.02
CA GLN A 74 3.92 -13.90 5.58
C GLN A 74 5.16 -13.33 4.89
N ARG A 75 5.57 -12.09 5.22
CA ARG A 75 6.78 -11.49 4.65
C ARG A 75 8.04 -12.26 5.02
N LEU A 76 8.15 -12.72 6.27
CA LEU A 76 9.26 -13.58 6.69
C LEU A 76 9.27 -14.89 5.90
N GLN A 77 8.12 -15.50 5.73
CA GLN A 77 7.99 -16.75 4.98
C GLN A 77 8.38 -16.59 3.50
N MET A 78 8.01 -15.48 2.85
CA MET A 78 8.47 -15.17 1.49
C MET A 78 9.99 -14.98 1.40
N GLN A 79 10.65 -14.59 2.49
CA GLN A 79 12.12 -14.50 2.58
C GLN A 79 12.77 -15.82 3.01
N GLY A 80 12.00 -16.90 3.14
CA GLY A 80 12.50 -18.22 3.56
C GLY A 80 12.80 -18.32 5.06
N LEU A 81 12.26 -17.42 5.88
CA LEU A 81 12.44 -17.41 7.34
C LEU A 81 11.13 -17.76 8.06
N SER A 82 11.21 -18.55 9.13
CA SER A 82 10.10 -18.67 10.06
C SER A 82 10.14 -17.59 11.13
N VAL A 83 8.99 -17.34 11.77
CA VAL A 83 8.90 -16.38 12.89
C VAL A 83 9.81 -16.80 14.03
N GLU A 84 9.91 -18.12 14.33
CA GLU A 84 10.78 -18.66 15.35
C GLU A 84 12.27 -18.42 15.04
N GLN A 85 12.69 -18.62 13.79
CA GLN A 85 14.04 -18.33 13.35
C GLN A 85 14.36 -16.84 13.48
N TYR A 86 13.42 -15.97 13.11
CA TYR A 86 13.57 -14.53 13.29
C TYR A 86 13.82 -14.17 14.75
N PHE A 87 13.03 -14.71 15.69
CA PHE A 87 13.22 -14.49 17.14
C PHE A 87 14.57 -15.00 17.64
N GLN A 88 15.00 -16.17 17.16
CA GLN A 88 16.31 -16.73 17.53
C GLN A 88 17.48 -15.86 17.03
N TYR A 89 17.39 -15.33 15.81
CA TYR A 89 18.46 -14.50 15.24
C TYR A 89 18.50 -13.09 15.81
N THR A 90 17.35 -12.49 16.11
CA THR A 90 17.27 -11.10 16.56
C THR A 90 17.26 -10.95 18.08
N GLY A 91 16.89 -12.01 18.81
CA GLY A 91 16.68 -11.96 20.27
C GLY A 91 15.45 -11.15 20.68
N VAL A 92 14.61 -10.73 19.73
CA VAL A 92 13.37 -9.99 20.00
C VAL A 92 12.28 -10.96 20.44
N THR A 93 11.45 -10.58 21.39
CA THR A 93 10.31 -11.40 21.84
C THR A 93 9.02 -11.02 21.10
N ALA A 94 8.04 -11.93 21.08
CA ALA A 94 6.73 -11.68 20.49
C ALA A 94 6.03 -10.48 21.15
N GLU A 95 6.13 -10.38 22.49
CA GLU A 95 5.54 -9.27 23.24
C GLU A 95 6.13 -7.93 22.83
N LYS A 96 7.43 -7.88 22.58
CA LYS A 96 8.11 -6.65 22.14
C LYS A 96 7.64 -6.22 20.75
N ILE A 97 7.50 -7.16 19.83
CA ILE A 97 6.97 -6.87 18.49
C ILE A 97 5.53 -6.34 18.57
N ILE A 98 4.69 -6.96 19.40
CA ILE A 98 3.30 -6.51 19.61
C ILE A 98 3.29 -5.08 20.16
N GLU A 99 4.12 -4.81 21.16
CA GLU A 99 4.23 -3.48 21.77
C GLU A 99 4.67 -2.41 20.76
N ASP A 100 5.68 -2.73 19.95
CA ASP A 100 6.21 -1.83 18.91
C ASP A 100 5.22 -1.62 17.75
N MET A 101 4.33 -2.58 17.50
CA MET A 101 3.28 -2.46 16.47
C MET A 101 2.06 -1.65 16.91
N LYS A 102 1.76 -1.55 18.20
CA LYS A 102 0.57 -0.84 18.70
C LYS A 102 0.46 0.62 18.23
N PRO A 103 1.50 1.46 18.30
CA PRO A 103 1.40 2.84 17.84
C PRO A 103 1.05 2.95 16.35
N GLU A 104 1.64 2.09 15.53
CA GLU A 104 1.36 2.04 14.10
C GLU A 104 -0.06 1.51 13.81
N ALA A 105 -0.52 0.51 14.58
CA ALA A 105 -1.89 0.00 14.51
C ALA A 105 -2.90 1.11 14.80
N VAL A 106 -2.69 1.90 15.85
CA VAL A 106 -3.54 3.05 16.20
C VAL A 106 -3.56 4.05 15.05
N LYS A 107 -2.41 4.40 14.49
CA LYS A 107 -2.31 5.33 13.37
C LYS A 107 -3.06 4.83 12.13
N ARG A 108 -2.96 3.55 11.79
CA ARG A 108 -3.71 2.95 10.67
C ARG A 108 -5.21 2.98 10.88
N ILE A 109 -5.67 2.70 12.10
CA ILE A 109 -7.09 2.81 12.46
C ILE A 109 -7.57 4.27 12.32
N GLN A 110 -6.81 5.22 12.84
CA GLN A 110 -7.14 6.65 12.75
C GLN A 110 -7.23 7.11 11.30
N SER A 111 -6.24 6.77 10.47
CA SER A 111 -6.25 7.09 9.04
C SER A 111 -7.50 6.53 8.36
N ARG A 112 -7.83 5.26 8.61
CA ARG A 112 -9.01 4.63 8.03
C ARG A 112 -10.30 5.31 8.46
N LEU A 113 -10.47 5.61 9.74
CA LEU A 113 -11.67 6.29 10.25
C LEU A 113 -11.84 7.70 9.67
N VAL A 114 -10.74 8.43 9.50
CA VAL A 114 -10.77 9.76 8.84
C VAL A 114 -11.23 9.62 7.39
N LEU A 115 -10.64 8.69 6.65
CA LEU A 115 -10.97 8.47 5.24
C LEU A 115 -12.42 8.01 5.06
N GLU A 116 -12.91 7.08 5.90
CA GLU A 116 -14.31 6.65 5.91
C GLU A 116 -15.27 7.81 6.24
N ALA A 117 -14.88 8.71 7.13
CA ALA A 117 -15.66 9.89 7.44
C ALA A 117 -15.72 10.87 6.26
N VAL A 118 -14.61 11.06 5.53
CA VAL A 118 -14.58 11.87 4.30
C VAL A 118 -15.41 11.25 3.20
N VAL A 119 -15.28 9.92 2.97
CA VAL A 119 -16.13 9.18 2.02
C VAL A 119 -17.61 9.46 2.27
N LYS A 120 -18.02 9.38 3.54
CA LYS A 120 -19.42 9.60 3.93
C LYS A 120 -19.84 11.06 3.79
N ALA A 121 -18.97 12.02 4.16
CA ALA A 121 -19.28 13.44 4.10
C ALA A 121 -19.39 13.96 2.66
N GLU A 122 -18.50 13.49 1.77
CA GLU A 122 -18.47 13.89 0.36
C GLU A 122 -19.36 12.99 -0.53
N GLY A 123 -19.96 11.93 0.03
CA GLY A 123 -20.81 11.00 -0.72
C GLY A 123 -20.05 10.23 -1.79
N LEU A 124 -18.78 9.90 -1.54
CA LEU A 124 -17.92 9.24 -2.52
C LEU A 124 -18.33 7.77 -2.67
N THR A 125 -18.48 7.36 -3.91
CA THR A 125 -18.78 5.95 -4.26
C THR A 125 -17.93 5.54 -5.45
N ALA A 126 -17.65 4.26 -5.57
CA ALA A 126 -17.04 3.70 -6.76
C ALA A 126 -18.08 3.66 -7.90
N SER A 127 -17.70 4.13 -9.08
CA SER A 127 -18.46 3.89 -10.29
C SER A 127 -18.18 2.49 -10.84
N GLU A 128 -19.06 2.01 -11.72
CA GLU A 128 -18.86 0.72 -12.37
C GLU A 128 -17.61 0.71 -13.26
N GLU A 129 -17.29 1.85 -13.88
CA GLU A 129 -16.09 2.02 -14.70
C GLU A 129 -14.81 1.90 -13.86
N GLU A 130 -14.74 2.62 -12.72
CA GLU A 130 -13.61 2.54 -11.78
C GLU A 130 -13.44 1.12 -11.22
N PHE A 131 -14.53 0.44 -10.96
CA PHE A 131 -14.50 -0.95 -10.52
C PHE A 131 -13.95 -1.89 -11.60
N GLN A 132 -14.37 -1.74 -12.88
CA GLN A 132 -13.83 -2.53 -13.98
C GLN A 132 -12.34 -2.25 -14.22
N ASP A 133 -11.91 -1.00 -14.08
CA ASP A 133 -10.50 -0.63 -14.20
C ASP A 133 -9.65 -1.28 -13.11
N GLU A 134 -10.16 -1.37 -11.88
CA GLU A 134 -9.46 -2.04 -10.79
C GLU A 134 -9.36 -3.56 -11.03
N LEU A 135 -10.43 -4.17 -11.56
CA LEU A 135 -10.41 -5.58 -11.98
C LEU A 135 -9.39 -5.84 -13.09
N ASN A 136 -9.27 -4.92 -14.06
CA ASN A 136 -8.27 -5.02 -15.13
C ASN A 136 -6.85 -4.99 -14.54
N LYS A 137 -6.55 -4.08 -13.62
CA LYS A 137 -5.25 -4.01 -12.93
C LYS A 137 -4.94 -5.30 -12.17
N MET A 138 -5.93 -5.85 -11.45
CA MET A 138 -5.79 -7.12 -10.76
C MET A 138 -5.50 -8.27 -11.73
N ALA A 139 -6.22 -8.33 -12.86
CA ALA A 139 -6.04 -9.33 -13.90
C ALA A 139 -4.61 -9.28 -14.48
N GLU A 140 -4.11 -8.08 -14.77
CA GLU A 140 -2.73 -7.86 -15.23
C GLU A 140 -1.69 -8.28 -14.18
N GLN A 141 -1.90 -7.88 -12.92
CA GLN A 141 -0.99 -8.20 -11.82
C GLN A 141 -0.87 -9.71 -11.58
N TYR A 142 -1.99 -10.42 -11.62
CA TYR A 142 -2.04 -11.87 -11.43
C TYR A 142 -1.81 -12.66 -12.72
N LYS A 143 -1.66 -11.97 -13.87
CA LYS A 143 -1.55 -12.59 -15.20
C LYS A 143 -2.69 -13.56 -15.48
N MET A 144 -3.90 -13.17 -15.12
CA MET A 144 -5.12 -13.95 -15.28
C MET A 144 -6.09 -13.21 -16.20
N GLU A 145 -7.02 -13.94 -16.81
CA GLU A 145 -8.14 -13.36 -17.53
C GLU A 145 -9.14 -12.73 -16.55
N ILE A 146 -9.73 -11.58 -16.92
CA ILE A 146 -10.65 -10.83 -16.08
C ILE A 146 -11.87 -11.66 -15.65
N GLU A 147 -12.33 -12.56 -16.53
CA GLU A 147 -13.45 -13.47 -16.27
C GLU A 147 -13.13 -14.41 -15.09
N LYS A 148 -11.89 -14.89 -15.00
CA LYS A 148 -11.45 -15.71 -13.88
C LYS A 148 -11.37 -14.91 -12.58
N VAL A 149 -10.90 -13.67 -12.63
CA VAL A 149 -10.89 -12.79 -11.46
C VAL A 149 -12.32 -12.61 -10.94
N LYS A 150 -13.28 -12.37 -11.84
CA LYS A 150 -14.71 -12.25 -11.48
C LYS A 150 -15.31 -13.55 -10.94
N GLU A 151 -14.92 -14.71 -11.46
CA GLU A 151 -15.41 -16.01 -11.01
C GLU A 151 -14.98 -16.33 -9.56
N PHE A 152 -13.76 -15.91 -9.17
CA PHE A 152 -13.26 -16.07 -7.80
C PHE A 152 -13.77 -14.99 -6.83
N MET A 153 -14.41 -13.95 -7.35
CA MET A 153 -14.91 -12.82 -6.56
C MET A 153 -16.34 -13.08 -6.10
N GLY A 154 -16.53 -13.03 -4.79
CA GLY A 154 -17.86 -13.02 -4.20
C GLY A 154 -18.40 -11.59 -3.98
N GLU A 155 -19.65 -11.49 -3.55
CA GLU A 155 -20.28 -10.19 -3.23
C GLU A 155 -19.51 -9.40 -2.15
N TYR A 156 -18.85 -10.10 -1.26
CA TYR A 156 -18.06 -9.48 -0.20
C TYR A 156 -16.80 -8.81 -0.76
N GLU A 157 -16.06 -9.50 -1.63
CA GLU A 157 -14.84 -8.99 -2.28
C GLU A 157 -15.18 -7.80 -3.19
N GLU A 158 -16.27 -7.88 -3.95
CA GLU A 158 -16.76 -6.77 -4.77
C GLU A 158 -17.01 -5.52 -3.93
N LYS A 159 -17.71 -5.69 -2.80
CA LYS A 159 -17.99 -4.60 -1.87
C LYS A 159 -16.70 -4.00 -1.31
N GLN A 160 -15.73 -4.83 -0.91
CA GLN A 160 -14.45 -4.38 -0.39
C GLN A 160 -13.69 -3.54 -1.42
N ILE A 161 -13.62 -3.99 -2.67
CA ILE A 161 -12.95 -3.25 -3.76
C ILE A 161 -13.64 -1.89 -3.99
N LYS A 162 -14.97 -1.85 -4.00
CA LYS A 162 -15.73 -0.60 -4.13
C LYS A 162 -15.49 0.35 -2.96
N GLU A 163 -15.38 -0.16 -1.73
CA GLU A 163 -15.00 0.60 -0.55
C GLU A 163 -13.56 1.13 -0.66
N ASP A 164 -12.62 0.32 -1.10
CA ASP A 164 -11.22 0.74 -1.28
C ASP A 164 -11.07 1.82 -2.36
N ILE A 165 -11.81 1.73 -3.46
CA ILE A 165 -11.87 2.78 -4.49
C ILE A 165 -12.43 4.09 -3.88
N ALA A 166 -13.50 4.02 -3.08
CA ALA A 166 -14.06 5.21 -2.43
C ALA A 166 -13.07 5.84 -1.44
N ILE A 167 -12.32 5.02 -0.70
CA ILE A 167 -11.26 5.48 0.21
C ILE A 167 -10.12 6.16 -0.59
N GLN A 168 -9.71 5.61 -1.72
CA GLN A 168 -8.69 6.24 -2.57
C GLN A 168 -9.16 7.60 -3.10
N LYS A 169 -10.43 7.73 -3.50
CA LYS A 169 -11.03 9.01 -3.88
C LYS A 169 -11.02 10.02 -2.72
N ALA A 170 -11.22 9.56 -1.49
CA ALA A 170 -11.14 10.44 -0.31
C ALA A 170 -9.71 10.95 -0.09
N VAL A 171 -8.69 10.12 -0.31
CA VAL A 171 -7.29 10.56 -0.30
C VAL A 171 -7.05 11.65 -1.34
N ASP A 172 -7.52 11.44 -2.57
CA ASP A 172 -7.37 12.43 -3.65
C ASP A 172 -8.08 13.75 -3.32
N VAL A 173 -9.29 13.73 -2.74
CA VAL A 173 -10.01 14.93 -2.26
C VAL A 173 -9.19 15.67 -1.21
N ILE A 174 -8.65 14.95 -0.21
CA ILE A 174 -7.83 15.54 0.84
C ILE A 174 -6.58 16.21 0.23
N VAL A 175 -5.83 15.48 -0.60
CA VAL A 175 -4.58 15.98 -1.21
C VAL A 175 -4.82 17.19 -2.09
N ASN A 176 -5.91 17.21 -2.86
CA ASN A 176 -6.27 18.33 -3.72
C ASN A 176 -6.76 19.56 -2.94
N SER A 177 -7.21 19.38 -1.70
CA SER A 177 -7.60 20.48 -0.81
C SER A 177 -6.40 21.12 -0.08
N VAL A 178 -5.21 20.49 -0.11
CA VAL A 178 -4.02 21.00 0.57
C VAL A 178 -3.46 22.19 -0.18
N VAL A 179 -3.37 23.32 0.50
CA VAL A 179 -2.67 24.51 0.00
C VAL A 179 -1.21 24.44 0.45
N GLU A 180 -0.31 24.26 -0.51
CA GLU A 180 1.14 24.34 -0.25
C GLU A 180 1.53 25.77 0.09
N LYS A 181 2.15 25.98 1.26
CA LYS A 181 2.71 27.27 1.68
C LYS A 181 4.20 27.33 1.44
#